data_8e9f341624477b97ef4db35bae953533
#
_entry.id   8e9f341624477b97ef4db35bae953533
#
_cell.length_a   1.000
_cell.length_b   1.000
_cell.length_c   1.000
_cell.angle_alpha   90.00
_cell.angle_beta   90.00
_cell.angle_gamma   90.00
#
_symmetry.space_group_name_H-M   'P 1'
#
loop_
_entity.id
_entity.type
_entity.pdbx_description
1 polymer ?
#
loop_
_entity_poly.entity_id
_entity_poly.type
_entity_poly.pdbx_seq_one_letter_code
_entity_poly.pdbx_strand_id
1 'polypeptide(L)'
;MTNLTPSLEDYLETIYLLQQGSNEARVRDIATARAVKASSVSPALKRLSDLGYLTYIQRESIRLTESGKIAARRIYARHVLLFQFFNDILGMPAEKAREEACGLEHALSDEGMDRFVQFFESRSLLSEPATNSSQDPQNPCASCPAHKTIPHTTLDKIADGHPVVVAQIRAKGAKRQTILDMGIIPNITLIRTASTHDGIRVNLNNHELFLSNEQVHSIVVIAHHTH
;
A
#
# COMPACT_ATOMS: atom_id res chain seq x y z
N MET A 1 -12.14 -12.35 8.21
CA MET A 1 -13.01 -11.76 7.16
C MET A 1 -13.72 -10.58 7.79
N THR A 2 -13.57 -9.39 7.24
CA THR A 2 -14.31 -8.21 7.68
C THR A 2 -15.78 -8.40 7.31
N ASN A 3 -16.70 -8.15 8.27
CA ASN A 3 -18.15 -8.16 8.01
C ASN A 3 -18.60 -6.89 7.26
N LEU A 4 -17.74 -6.36 6.41
CA LEU A 4 -18.01 -5.17 5.61
C LEU A 4 -18.57 -5.56 4.24
N THR A 5 -19.55 -4.81 3.78
CA THR A 5 -19.98 -4.89 2.38
C THR A 5 -19.02 -4.08 1.50
N PRO A 6 -18.87 -4.38 0.21
CA PRO A 6 -18.05 -3.59 -0.72
C PRO A 6 -18.28 -2.08 -0.58
N SER A 7 -19.53 -1.65 -0.52
CA SER A 7 -19.85 -0.22 -0.35
C SER A 7 -19.35 0.38 0.96
N LEU A 8 -19.33 -0.37 2.06
CA LEU A 8 -18.78 0.11 3.34
C LEU A 8 -17.25 0.14 3.32
N GLU A 9 -16.63 -0.80 2.61
CA GLU A 9 -15.18 -0.80 2.37
C GLU A 9 -14.75 0.43 1.59
N ASP A 10 -15.46 0.78 0.53
CA ASP A 10 -15.24 2.02 -0.23
C ASP A 10 -15.36 3.29 0.63
N TYR A 11 -16.36 3.38 1.52
CA TYR A 11 -16.46 4.51 2.44
C TYR A 11 -15.26 4.59 3.38
N LEU A 12 -14.82 3.44 3.88
CA LEU A 12 -13.69 3.36 4.80
C LEU A 12 -12.39 3.80 4.12
N GLU A 13 -12.15 3.35 2.89
CA GLU A 13 -11.02 3.77 2.07
C GLU A 13 -11.07 5.27 1.76
N THR A 14 -12.23 5.78 1.35
CA THR A 14 -12.41 7.21 1.08
C THR A 14 -12.07 8.08 2.30
N ILE A 15 -12.54 7.68 3.50
CA ILE A 15 -12.24 8.39 4.74
C ILE A 15 -10.73 8.37 5.02
N TYR A 16 -10.09 7.22 4.83
CA TYR A 16 -8.66 7.06 5.00
C TYR A 16 -7.86 7.98 4.08
N LEU A 17 -8.20 8.05 2.80
CA LEU A 17 -7.54 8.91 1.82
C LEU A 17 -7.74 10.41 2.14
N LEU A 18 -8.94 10.82 2.53
CA LEU A 18 -9.19 12.21 2.94
C LEU A 18 -8.38 12.60 4.18
N GLN A 19 -8.17 11.68 5.11
CA GLN A 19 -7.39 11.93 6.31
C GLN A 19 -5.88 12.02 6.06
N GLN A 20 -5.38 11.49 4.95
CA GLN A 20 -3.98 11.68 4.56
C GLN A 20 -3.65 13.15 4.22
N GLY A 21 -4.61 13.88 3.65
CA GLY A 21 -4.40 15.26 3.22
C GLY A 21 -4.65 16.32 4.30
N SER A 22 -5.65 16.11 5.18
CA SER A 22 -6.14 17.15 6.11
C SER A 22 -6.35 16.70 7.55
N ASN A 23 -6.07 15.42 7.89
CA ASN A 23 -6.40 14.78 9.17
C ASN A 23 -7.90 14.79 9.56
N GLU A 24 -8.77 15.42 8.78
CA GLU A 24 -10.20 15.50 9.02
C GLU A 24 -10.99 15.09 7.79
N ALA A 25 -12.00 14.27 7.96
CA ALA A 25 -12.99 13.95 6.94
C ALA A 25 -14.36 14.47 7.39
N ARG A 26 -15.10 15.09 6.48
CA ARG A 26 -16.47 15.57 6.72
C ARG A 26 -17.44 14.90 5.77
N VAL A 27 -18.69 14.79 6.16
CA VAL A 27 -19.76 14.19 5.34
C VAL A 27 -19.78 14.75 3.91
N ARG A 28 -19.61 16.07 3.76
CA ARG A 28 -19.58 16.73 2.45
C ARG A 28 -18.41 16.26 1.59
N ASP A 29 -17.23 16.14 2.18
CA ASP A 29 -16.01 15.77 1.45
C ASP A 29 -16.08 14.32 0.97
N ILE A 30 -16.63 13.43 1.82
CA ILE A 30 -16.92 12.04 1.48
C ILE A 30 -17.97 11.95 0.36
N ALA A 31 -19.06 12.72 0.46
CA ALA A 31 -20.12 12.76 -0.54
C ALA A 31 -19.56 13.19 -1.92
N THR A 32 -18.68 14.20 -1.93
CA THR A 32 -18.01 14.69 -3.14
C THR A 32 -17.07 13.63 -3.71
N ALA A 33 -16.19 13.06 -2.88
CA ALA A 33 -15.21 12.06 -3.30
C ALA A 33 -15.88 10.79 -3.88
N ARG A 34 -17.03 10.40 -3.31
CA ARG A 34 -17.81 9.21 -3.74
C ARG A 34 -18.85 9.51 -4.83
N ALA A 35 -19.00 10.77 -5.24
CA ALA A 35 -20.05 11.22 -6.17
C ALA A 35 -21.47 10.80 -5.74
N VAL A 36 -21.77 10.84 -4.44
CA VAL A 36 -23.08 10.47 -3.86
C VAL A 36 -23.73 11.63 -3.12
N LYS A 37 -25.03 11.52 -2.81
CA LYS A 37 -25.72 12.51 -1.99
C LYS A 37 -25.26 12.40 -0.53
N ALA A 38 -25.14 13.53 0.17
CA ALA A 38 -24.80 13.58 1.59
C ALA A 38 -25.75 12.74 2.48
N SER A 39 -27.00 12.60 2.07
CA SER A 39 -28.01 11.76 2.73
C SER A 39 -27.67 10.26 2.71
N SER A 40 -26.88 9.80 1.72
CA SER A 40 -26.41 8.41 1.63
C SER A 40 -25.19 8.14 2.51
N VAL A 41 -24.40 9.18 2.83
CA VAL A 41 -23.16 9.05 3.62
C VAL A 41 -23.49 8.79 5.10
N SER A 42 -24.41 9.53 5.69
CA SER A 42 -24.69 9.44 7.14
C SER A 42 -25.10 8.03 7.61
N PRO A 43 -25.96 7.28 6.90
CA PRO A 43 -26.26 5.89 7.26
C PRO A 43 -25.05 4.97 7.21
N ALA A 44 -24.19 5.13 6.20
CA ALA A 44 -22.96 4.36 6.07
C ALA A 44 -21.99 4.63 7.22
N LEU A 45 -21.79 5.91 7.58
CA LEU A 45 -20.97 6.30 8.73
C LEU A 45 -21.50 5.73 10.05
N LYS A 46 -22.84 5.80 10.25
CA LYS A 46 -23.45 5.20 11.43
C LYS A 46 -23.17 3.70 11.48
N ARG A 47 -23.33 2.98 10.36
CA ARG A 47 -23.06 1.54 10.30
C ARG A 47 -21.59 1.22 10.58
N LEU A 48 -20.64 1.99 10.01
CA LEU A 48 -19.21 1.83 10.28
C LEU A 48 -18.87 2.15 11.75
N SER A 49 -19.54 3.12 12.37
CA SER A 49 -19.40 3.43 13.79
C SER A 49 -19.92 2.31 14.68
N ASP A 50 -21.11 1.77 14.36
CA ASP A 50 -21.70 0.62 15.07
C ASP A 50 -20.83 -0.63 15.01
N LEU A 51 -20.06 -0.79 13.92
CA LEU A 51 -19.08 -1.85 13.73
C LEU A 51 -17.70 -1.56 14.36
N GLY A 52 -17.52 -0.35 14.95
CA GLY A 52 -16.32 0.04 15.65
C GLY A 52 -15.14 0.48 14.77
N TYR A 53 -15.36 0.77 13.46
CA TYR A 53 -14.31 1.21 12.55
C TYR A 53 -14.04 2.71 12.60
N LEU A 54 -14.99 3.52 13.06
CA LEU A 54 -14.84 4.96 13.21
C LEU A 54 -15.62 5.50 14.39
N THR A 55 -15.28 6.70 14.84
CA THR A 55 -16.09 7.52 15.71
C THR A 55 -16.83 8.57 14.86
N TYR A 56 -18.15 8.59 14.98
CA TYR A 56 -19.00 9.50 14.23
C TYR A 56 -19.96 10.22 15.18
N ILE A 57 -19.75 11.51 15.37
CA ILE A 57 -20.67 12.40 16.06
C ILE A 57 -21.22 13.36 15.01
N GLN A 58 -22.54 13.44 14.93
CA GLN A 58 -23.21 14.27 13.93
C GLN A 58 -22.76 15.73 14.03
N ARG A 59 -22.31 16.31 12.91
CA ARG A 59 -21.75 17.66 12.78
C ARG A 59 -20.33 17.85 13.32
N GLU A 60 -19.69 16.80 13.76
CA GLU A 60 -18.27 16.79 14.13
C GLU A 60 -17.41 16.09 13.08
N SER A 61 -16.09 16.10 13.30
CA SER A 61 -15.15 15.39 12.44
C SER A 61 -15.28 13.88 12.59
N ILE A 62 -15.16 13.16 11.49
CA ILE A 62 -15.13 11.72 11.43
C ILE A 62 -13.69 11.26 11.70
N ARG A 63 -13.50 10.31 12.60
CA ARG A 63 -12.16 9.77 12.91
C ARG A 63 -12.19 8.25 12.83
N LEU A 64 -11.21 7.68 12.12
CA LEU A 64 -11.00 6.23 12.12
C LEU A 64 -10.46 5.77 13.48
N THR A 65 -11.00 4.66 13.99
CA THR A 65 -10.41 3.91 15.11
C THR A 65 -9.15 3.18 14.64
N GLU A 66 -8.37 2.58 15.55
CA GLU A 66 -7.23 1.77 15.13
C GLU A 66 -7.65 0.57 14.26
N SER A 67 -8.76 -0.09 14.59
CA SER A 67 -9.35 -1.14 13.75
C SER A 67 -9.80 -0.61 12.38
N GLY A 68 -10.36 0.61 12.35
CA GLY A 68 -10.72 1.29 11.11
C GLY A 68 -9.51 1.62 10.23
N LYS A 69 -8.44 2.12 10.83
CA LYS A 69 -7.19 2.39 10.09
C LYS A 69 -6.55 1.12 9.51
N ILE A 70 -6.54 0.03 10.27
CA ILE A 70 -6.01 -1.26 9.80
C ILE A 70 -6.85 -1.76 8.61
N ALA A 71 -8.19 -1.77 8.75
CA ALA A 71 -9.08 -2.23 7.70
C ALA A 71 -8.96 -1.36 6.43
N ALA A 72 -8.96 -0.02 6.59
CA ALA A 72 -8.83 0.91 5.47
C ALA A 72 -7.49 0.77 4.73
N ARG A 73 -6.38 0.61 5.46
CA ARG A 73 -5.05 0.37 4.86
C ARG A 73 -5.01 -0.93 4.06
N ARG A 74 -5.63 -1.98 4.59
CA ARG A 74 -5.71 -3.26 3.88
C ARG A 74 -6.47 -3.12 2.55
N ILE A 75 -7.62 -2.43 2.55
CA ILE A 75 -8.41 -2.18 1.33
C ILE A 75 -7.59 -1.35 0.35
N TYR A 76 -7.02 -0.25 0.80
CA TYR A 76 -6.17 0.62 -0.03
C TYR A 76 -4.96 -0.11 -0.62
N ALA A 77 -4.29 -0.96 0.15
CA ALA A 77 -3.18 -1.76 -0.36
C ALA A 77 -3.61 -2.72 -1.49
N ARG A 78 -4.79 -3.34 -1.37
CA ARG A 78 -5.38 -4.19 -2.43
C ARG A 78 -5.62 -3.37 -3.70
N HIS A 79 -6.23 -2.18 -3.55
CA HIS A 79 -6.46 -1.26 -4.66
C HIS A 79 -5.16 -0.89 -5.38
N VAL A 80 -4.14 -0.45 -4.63
CA VAL A 80 -2.85 -0.05 -5.19
C VAL A 80 -2.19 -1.20 -5.96
N LEU A 81 -2.18 -2.41 -5.40
CA LEU A 81 -1.57 -3.57 -6.04
C LEU A 81 -2.27 -3.95 -7.35
N LEU A 82 -3.60 -3.94 -7.35
CA LEU A 82 -4.39 -4.21 -8.54
C LEU A 82 -4.26 -3.09 -9.59
N PHE A 83 -4.27 -1.83 -9.15
CA PHE A 83 -4.02 -0.69 -10.03
C PHE A 83 -2.66 -0.82 -10.74
N GLN A 84 -1.58 -1.13 -10.00
CA GLN A 84 -0.26 -1.34 -10.58
C GLN A 84 -0.26 -2.50 -11.58
N PHE A 85 -0.99 -3.58 -11.29
CA PHE A 85 -1.12 -4.69 -12.21
C PHE A 85 -1.76 -4.26 -13.53
N PHE A 86 -2.89 -3.58 -13.48
CA PHE A 86 -3.60 -3.14 -14.68
C PHE A 86 -2.83 -2.05 -15.44
N ASN A 87 -2.28 -1.07 -14.74
CA ASN A 87 -1.60 0.07 -15.34
C ASN A 87 -0.19 -0.28 -15.82
N ASP A 88 0.67 -0.81 -14.92
CA ASP A 88 2.11 -0.95 -15.16
C ASP A 88 2.45 -2.27 -15.88
N ILE A 89 1.65 -3.33 -15.65
CA ILE A 89 1.90 -4.64 -16.24
C ILE A 89 1.11 -4.86 -17.52
N LEU A 90 -0.18 -4.53 -17.51
CA LEU A 90 -1.06 -4.71 -18.69
C LEU A 90 -1.08 -3.48 -19.60
N GLY A 91 -0.46 -2.35 -19.19
CA GLY A 91 -0.42 -1.12 -20.00
C GLY A 91 -1.78 -0.43 -20.15
N MET A 92 -2.71 -0.68 -19.23
CA MET A 92 -4.05 -0.10 -19.28
C MET A 92 -3.98 1.40 -18.94
N PRO A 93 -4.76 2.29 -19.62
CA PRO A 93 -4.85 3.69 -19.22
C PRO A 93 -5.28 3.86 -17.76
N ALA A 94 -4.65 4.81 -17.04
CA ALA A 94 -4.78 4.96 -15.59
C ALA A 94 -6.23 5.06 -15.09
N GLU A 95 -7.12 5.75 -15.82
CA GLU A 95 -8.55 5.84 -15.45
C GLU A 95 -9.22 4.46 -15.47
N LYS A 96 -9.01 3.69 -16.55
CA LYS A 96 -9.55 2.33 -16.65
C LYS A 96 -8.92 1.37 -15.66
N ALA A 97 -7.62 1.46 -15.46
CA ALA A 97 -6.91 0.65 -14.47
C ALA A 97 -7.47 0.86 -13.05
N ARG A 98 -7.84 2.11 -12.73
CA ARG A 98 -8.46 2.45 -11.43
C ARG A 98 -9.85 1.86 -11.30
N GLU A 99 -10.68 1.94 -12.35
CA GLU A 99 -12.03 1.34 -12.38
C GLU A 99 -11.98 -0.18 -12.19
N GLU A 100 -11.11 -0.87 -12.92
CA GLU A 100 -10.93 -2.32 -12.82
C GLU A 100 -10.39 -2.75 -11.44
N ALA A 101 -9.43 -2.00 -10.89
CA ALA A 101 -8.89 -2.26 -9.56
C ALA A 101 -9.99 -2.16 -8.49
N CYS A 102 -10.79 -1.09 -8.51
CA CYS A 102 -11.92 -0.88 -7.59
C CYS A 102 -12.96 -2.00 -7.70
N GLY A 103 -13.28 -2.45 -8.93
CA GLY A 103 -14.21 -3.56 -9.12
C GLY A 103 -13.72 -4.90 -8.59
N LEU A 104 -12.40 -5.15 -8.65
CA LEU A 104 -11.81 -6.45 -8.31
C LEU A 104 -11.37 -6.56 -6.83
N GLU A 105 -10.98 -5.47 -6.18
CA GLU A 105 -10.40 -5.49 -4.82
C GLU A 105 -11.32 -6.12 -3.76
N HIS A 106 -12.63 -5.95 -3.92
CA HIS A 106 -13.64 -6.50 -3.01
C HIS A 106 -14.00 -7.96 -3.31
N ALA A 107 -13.80 -8.40 -4.54
CA ALA A 107 -14.17 -9.74 -5.00
C ALA A 107 -13.01 -10.74 -4.84
N LEU A 108 -11.77 -10.28 -4.80
CA LEU A 108 -10.61 -11.15 -4.77
C LEU A 108 -10.37 -11.71 -3.36
N SER A 109 -10.17 -13.02 -3.27
CA SER A 109 -9.84 -13.69 -2.00
C SER A 109 -8.46 -13.28 -1.49
N ASP A 110 -8.19 -13.52 -0.19
CA ASP A 110 -6.88 -13.28 0.40
C ASP A 110 -5.79 -14.14 -0.26
N GLU A 111 -6.12 -15.38 -0.65
CA GLU A 111 -5.21 -16.23 -1.42
C GLU A 111 -4.92 -15.63 -2.81
N GLY A 112 -5.94 -15.14 -3.50
CA GLY A 112 -5.78 -14.44 -4.78
C GLY A 112 -4.88 -13.22 -4.65
N MET A 113 -5.08 -12.40 -3.63
CA MET A 113 -4.21 -11.25 -3.34
C MET A 113 -2.76 -11.67 -3.06
N ASP A 114 -2.54 -12.73 -2.29
CA ASP A 114 -1.18 -13.22 -2.02
C ASP A 114 -0.48 -13.69 -3.31
N ARG A 115 -1.20 -14.24 -4.29
CA ARG A 115 -0.65 -14.56 -5.61
C ARG A 115 -0.22 -13.31 -6.39
N PHE A 116 -0.99 -12.22 -6.33
CA PHE A 116 -0.58 -10.94 -6.91
C PHE A 116 0.69 -10.40 -6.22
N VAL A 117 0.76 -10.45 -4.89
CA VAL A 117 1.95 -10.04 -4.14
C VAL A 117 3.17 -10.87 -4.59
N GLN A 118 3.06 -12.20 -4.65
CA GLN A 118 4.13 -13.09 -5.11
C GLN A 118 4.56 -12.78 -6.55
N PHE A 119 3.61 -12.45 -7.42
CA PHE A 119 3.91 -12.06 -8.80
C PHE A 119 4.77 -10.80 -8.84
N PHE A 120 4.42 -9.75 -8.09
CA PHE A 120 5.23 -8.52 -8.01
C PHE A 120 6.60 -8.76 -7.38
N GLU A 121 6.69 -9.56 -6.33
CA GLU A 121 7.96 -9.95 -5.71
C GLU A 121 8.87 -10.66 -6.70
N SER A 122 8.35 -11.60 -7.50
CA SER A 122 9.12 -12.30 -8.52
C SER A 122 9.64 -11.35 -9.58
N ARG A 123 8.88 -10.35 -10.00
CA ARG A 123 9.34 -9.34 -10.96
C ARG A 123 10.41 -8.42 -10.39
N SER A 124 10.26 -7.99 -9.14
CA SER A 124 11.29 -7.18 -8.48
C SER A 124 12.63 -7.91 -8.36
N LEU A 125 12.61 -9.21 -8.18
CA LEU A 125 13.82 -10.05 -8.16
C LEU A 125 14.40 -10.30 -9.57
N LEU A 126 13.56 -10.32 -10.60
CA LEU A 126 13.97 -10.50 -12.01
C LEU A 126 14.50 -9.21 -12.64
N SER A 127 14.31 -8.06 -12.00
CA SER A 127 14.90 -6.77 -12.40
C SER A 127 16.40 -6.69 -12.07
N GLU A 128 17.05 -7.80 -11.72
CA GLU A 128 18.50 -7.90 -11.81
C GLU A 128 18.90 -7.73 -13.27
N PRO A 129 19.93 -6.90 -13.56
CA PRO A 129 20.41 -6.76 -14.92
C PRO A 129 20.76 -8.15 -15.43
N ALA A 130 20.07 -8.56 -16.49
CA ALA A 130 20.45 -9.75 -17.21
C ALA A 130 21.95 -9.63 -17.51
N THR A 131 22.75 -10.52 -16.94
CA THR A 131 24.11 -10.74 -17.38
C THR A 131 24.03 -11.34 -18.78
N ASN A 132 23.67 -10.50 -19.75
CA ASN A 132 23.78 -10.83 -21.14
C ASN A 132 25.25 -10.82 -21.51
N SER A 133 25.86 -11.99 -21.42
CA SER A 133 27.01 -12.37 -22.18
C SER A 133 26.66 -12.47 -23.68
N SER A 134 26.38 -11.33 -24.29
CA SER A 134 26.47 -11.15 -25.73
C SER A 134 27.14 -9.81 -25.97
N GLN A 135 28.44 -9.90 -26.20
CA GLN A 135 29.27 -8.84 -26.73
C GLN A 135 28.76 -8.51 -28.14
N ASP A 136 27.85 -7.56 -28.22
CA ASP A 136 27.54 -6.89 -29.48
C ASP A 136 28.35 -5.59 -29.53
N PRO A 137 29.36 -5.50 -30.39
CA PRO A 137 30.27 -4.33 -30.45
C PRO A 137 29.61 -3.05 -30.97
N GLN A 138 28.32 -3.07 -31.34
CA GLN A 138 27.66 -1.96 -32.00
C GLN A 138 26.60 -1.27 -31.11
N ASN A 139 26.51 -1.64 -29.83
CA ASN A 139 25.57 -0.97 -28.90
C ASN A 139 26.29 0.17 -28.15
N PRO A 140 26.05 1.46 -28.51
CA PRO A 140 26.72 2.60 -27.89
C PRO A 140 26.34 2.88 -26.44
N CYS A 141 25.51 2.04 -25.82
CA CYS A 141 25.01 2.22 -24.44
C CYS A 141 25.82 1.49 -23.36
N ALA A 142 26.97 0.87 -23.71
CA ALA A 142 27.82 0.14 -22.74
C ALA A 142 28.54 1.04 -21.71
N SER A 143 28.46 2.38 -21.86
CA SER A 143 29.09 3.36 -20.96
C SER A 143 28.09 4.22 -20.16
N CYS A 144 26.80 3.93 -20.21
CA CYS A 144 25.83 4.65 -19.37
C CYS A 144 26.01 4.27 -17.89
N PRO A 145 26.26 5.23 -16.98
CA PRO A 145 26.41 4.94 -15.53
C PRO A 145 25.10 4.54 -14.84
N ALA A 146 24.02 4.30 -15.59
CA ALA A 146 22.69 4.03 -15.08
C ALA A 146 22.41 2.57 -14.67
N HIS A 147 23.36 1.65 -14.87
CA HIS A 147 23.23 0.24 -14.45
C HIS A 147 23.97 -0.05 -13.14
N LYS A 148 23.84 0.82 -12.12
CA LYS A 148 24.19 0.38 -10.78
C LYS A 148 23.09 -0.56 -10.29
N THR A 149 23.43 -1.83 -10.12
CA THR A 149 22.64 -2.83 -9.39
C THR A 149 22.21 -2.21 -8.06
N ILE A 150 20.93 -1.92 -7.90
CA ILE A 150 20.42 -1.36 -6.65
C ILE A 150 20.48 -2.50 -5.63
N PRO A 151 21.31 -2.42 -4.58
CA PRO A 151 21.46 -3.52 -3.65
C PRO A 151 20.15 -3.75 -2.90
N HIS A 152 19.59 -4.94 -3.02
CA HIS A 152 18.51 -5.40 -2.16
C HIS A 152 19.03 -5.51 -0.73
N THR A 153 18.43 -4.82 0.20
CA THR A 153 18.81 -4.85 1.60
C THR A 153 17.58 -5.03 2.48
N THR A 154 17.76 -5.39 3.72
CA THR A 154 16.65 -5.45 4.69
C THR A 154 16.40 -4.09 5.31
N LEU A 155 15.16 -3.84 5.72
CA LEU A 155 14.72 -2.53 6.20
C LEU A 155 15.49 -2.07 7.46
N ASP A 156 16.03 -3.00 8.25
CA ASP A 156 16.87 -2.70 9.43
C ASP A 156 18.15 -1.94 9.07
N LYS A 157 18.70 -2.14 7.87
CA LYS A 157 19.95 -1.55 7.41
C LYS A 157 19.80 -0.16 6.79
N ILE A 158 18.59 0.32 6.67
CA ILE A 158 18.30 1.64 6.09
C ILE A 158 18.44 2.71 7.18
N ALA A 159 19.04 3.85 6.86
CA ALA A 159 19.09 4.99 7.75
C ALA A 159 17.72 5.69 7.88
N ASP A 160 17.50 6.38 9.01
CA ASP A 160 16.29 7.15 9.22
C ASP A 160 16.16 8.31 8.20
N GLY A 161 14.95 8.64 7.82
CA GLY A 161 14.63 9.71 6.86
C GLY A 161 14.77 9.34 5.37
N HIS A 162 15.29 8.15 5.04
CA HIS A 162 15.47 7.75 3.64
C HIS A 162 14.23 7.02 3.10
N PRO A 163 13.68 7.44 1.96
CA PRO A 163 12.63 6.71 1.28
C PRO A 163 13.19 5.43 0.65
N VAL A 164 12.46 4.34 0.80
CA VAL A 164 12.77 3.03 0.22
C VAL A 164 11.53 2.40 -0.39
N VAL A 165 11.73 1.57 -1.39
CA VAL A 165 10.64 0.81 -2.02
C VAL A 165 10.71 -0.63 -1.54
N VAL A 166 9.58 -1.18 -1.14
CA VAL A 166 9.48 -2.59 -0.74
C VAL A 166 9.62 -3.47 -1.97
N ALA A 167 10.62 -4.34 -1.96
CA ALA A 167 10.86 -5.31 -3.04
C ALA A 167 10.22 -6.67 -2.74
N GLN A 168 10.37 -7.16 -1.50
CA GLN A 168 9.91 -8.49 -1.11
C GLN A 168 9.59 -8.58 0.37
N ILE A 169 8.65 -9.46 0.73
CA ILE A 169 8.32 -9.82 2.11
C ILE A 169 8.68 -11.30 2.32
N ARG A 170 9.77 -11.57 3.04
CA ARG A 170 10.28 -12.93 3.31
C ARG A 170 9.52 -13.68 4.41
N ALA A 171 8.69 -12.98 5.20
CA ALA A 171 7.81 -13.61 6.18
C ALA A 171 6.85 -14.59 5.52
N LYS A 172 6.41 -15.62 6.26
CA LYS A 172 5.47 -16.65 5.78
C LYS A 172 4.25 -16.75 6.71
N GLY A 173 3.16 -17.31 6.18
CA GLY A 173 1.94 -17.58 6.94
C GLY A 173 1.35 -16.33 7.62
N ALA A 174 0.92 -16.46 8.86
CA ALA A 174 0.26 -15.39 9.61
C ALA A 174 1.12 -14.12 9.74
N LYS A 175 2.45 -14.25 9.86
CA LYS A 175 3.37 -13.11 9.94
C LYS A 175 3.39 -12.30 8.65
N ARG A 176 3.40 -12.98 7.50
CA ARG A 176 3.28 -12.33 6.19
C ARG A 176 1.96 -11.59 6.08
N GLN A 177 0.86 -12.26 6.44
CA GLN A 177 -0.46 -11.64 6.38
C GLN A 177 -0.54 -10.38 7.26
N THR A 178 0.04 -10.40 8.46
CA THR A 178 0.09 -9.21 9.33
C THR A 178 0.79 -8.04 8.64
N ILE A 179 1.90 -8.26 7.94
CA ILE A 179 2.62 -7.20 7.21
C ILE A 179 1.77 -6.66 6.06
N LEU A 180 1.12 -7.55 5.29
CA LEU A 180 0.21 -7.16 4.21
C LEU A 180 -1.00 -6.37 4.73
N ASP A 181 -1.59 -6.78 5.86
CA ASP A 181 -2.71 -6.08 6.52
C ASP A 181 -2.31 -4.69 7.05
N MET A 182 -1.02 -4.47 7.32
CA MET A 182 -0.48 -3.15 7.62
C MET A 182 -0.35 -2.25 6.39
N GLY A 183 -0.68 -2.74 5.20
CA GLY A 183 -0.56 -2.02 3.94
C GLY A 183 0.84 -2.05 3.33
N ILE A 184 1.74 -2.87 3.86
CA ILE A 184 3.10 -3.02 3.33
C ILE A 184 3.06 -4.10 2.25
N ILE A 185 3.15 -3.67 1.00
CA ILE A 185 3.11 -4.50 -0.21
C ILE A 185 4.31 -4.19 -1.11
N PRO A 186 4.67 -5.06 -2.05
CA PRO A 186 5.70 -4.75 -3.05
C PRO A 186 5.40 -3.45 -3.81
N ASN A 187 6.45 -2.77 -4.22
CA ASN A 187 6.45 -1.48 -4.92
C ASN A 187 5.89 -0.28 -4.13
N ILE A 188 5.56 -0.45 -2.84
CA ILE A 188 5.17 0.70 -2.02
C ILE A 188 6.40 1.39 -1.43
N THR A 189 6.33 2.72 -1.32
CA THR A 189 7.39 3.51 -0.69
C THR A 189 7.17 3.63 0.81
N LEU A 190 8.20 3.36 1.59
CA LEU A 190 8.26 3.55 3.03
C LEU A 190 9.35 4.57 3.36
N ILE A 191 9.15 5.35 4.42
CA ILE A 191 10.18 6.21 5.02
C ILE A 191 10.40 5.74 6.46
N ARG A 192 11.61 5.31 6.77
CA ARG A 192 11.98 5.00 8.15
C ARG A 192 12.08 6.29 8.96
N THR A 193 11.38 6.38 10.08
CA THR A 193 11.31 7.61 10.89
C THR A 193 12.10 7.53 12.19
N ALA A 194 12.13 6.38 12.83
CA ALA A 194 12.87 6.19 14.09
C ALA A 194 13.17 4.71 14.36
N SER A 195 14.26 4.48 15.10
CA SER A 195 14.60 3.18 15.65
C SER A 195 14.30 3.16 17.16
N THR A 196 13.78 2.02 17.62
CA THR A 196 13.58 1.72 19.04
C THR A 196 14.21 0.38 19.38
N HIS A 197 14.30 0.05 20.66
CA HIS A 197 14.81 -1.26 21.11
C HIS A 197 13.98 -2.44 20.53
N ASP A 198 12.68 -2.27 20.40
CA ASP A 198 11.75 -3.34 20.05
C ASP A 198 11.39 -3.39 18.55
N GLY A 199 11.85 -2.39 17.77
CA GLY A 199 11.52 -2.31 16.34
C GLY A 199 11.81 -0.95 15.74
N ILE A 200 11.16 -0.70 14.60
CA ILE A 200 11.34 0.52 13.81
C ILE A 200 9.98 1.16 13.57
N ARG A 201 9.95 2.50 13.57
CA ARG A 201 8.82 3.27 13.06
C ARG A 201 9.05 3.62 11.61
N VAL A 202 8.02 3.44 10.80
CA VAL A 202 8.02 3.81 9.39
C VAL A 202 6.81 4.68 9.09
N ASN A 203 6.99 5.62 8.18
CA ASN A 203 5.89 6.38 7.60
C ASN A 203 5.46 5.71 6.28
N LEU A 204 4.19 5.37 6.20
CA LEU A 204 3.53 4.88 5.00
C LEU A 204 2.36 5.82 4.69
N ASN A 205 2.43 6.58 3.59
CA ASN A 205 1.36 7.49 3.17
C ASN A 205 0.88 8.43 4.31
N ASN A 206 1.81 9.12 4.98
CA ASN A 206 1.58 10.00 6.13
C ASN A 206 1.01 9.31 7.40
N HIS A 207 1.01 8.00 7.45
CA HIS A 207 0.68 7.23 8.65
C HIS A 207 1.92 6.59 9.25
N GLU A 208 2.14 6.81 10.53
CA GLU A 208 3.22 6.15 11.25
C GLU A 208 2.79 4.73 11.63
N LEU A 209 3.65 3.75 11.31
CA LEU A 209 3.49 2.35 11.65
C LEU A 209 4.66 1.90 12.50
N PHE A 210 4.41 1.04 13.47
CA PHE A 210 5.44 0.34 14.21
C PHE A 210 5.64 -1.07 13.66
N LEU A 211 6.88 -1.42 13.36
CA LEU A 211 7.30 -2.74 12.90
C LEU A 211 8.22 -3.35 13.94
N SER A 212 7.88 -4.53 14.43
CA SER A 212 8.75 -5.28 15.35
C SER A 212 10.06 -5.68 14.64
N ASN A 213 11.11 -5.94 15.41
CA ASN A 213 12.40 -6.38 14.87
C ASN A 213 12.27 -7.57 13.90
N GLU A 214 11.40 -8.52 14.20
CA GLU A 214 11.17 -9.69 13.34
C GLU A 214 10.55 -9.29 11.98
N GLN A 215 9.58 -8.37 11.99
CA GLN A 215 8.96 -7.86 10.77
C GLN A 215 9.97 -7.09 9.92
N VAL A 216 10.77 -6.24 10.55
CA VAL A 216 11.79 -5.42 9.88
C VAL A 216 12.82 -6.26 9.12
N HIS A 217 13.32 -7.34 9.73
CA HIS A 217 14.27 -8.26 9.10
C HIS A 217 13.67 -9.07 7.93
N SER A 218 12.34 -9.18 7.89
CA SER A 218 11.63 -9.91 6.84
C SER A 218 11.26 -9.05 5.63
N ILE A 219 11.38 -7.72 5.72
CA ILE A 219 11.06 -6.78 4.64
C ILE A 219 12.34 -6.42 3.88
N VAL A 220 12.40 -6.82 2.63
CA VAL A 220 13.49 -6.47 1.70
C VAL A 220 13.09 -5.21 0.94
N VAL A 221 14.01 -4.28 0.87
CA VAL A 221 13.81 -2.97 0.24
C VAL A 221 14.93 -2.63 -0.74
N ILE A 222 14.64 -1.72 -1.64
CA ILE A 222 15.59 -1.08 -2.54
C ILE A 222 15.59 0.43 -2.29
N ALA A 223 16.73 1.08 -2.46
CA ALA A 223 16.81 2.52 -2.31
C ALA A 223 15.91 3.22 -3.35
N HIS A 224 15.12 4.19 -2.92
CA HIS A 224 14.33 5.00 -3.82
C HIS A 224 15.24 6.06 -4.44
N HIS A 225 15.54 5.96 -5.73
CA HIS A 225 16.20 7.05 -6.45
C HIS A 225 15.13 8.05 -6.91
N THR A 226 15.10 9.21 -6.29
CA THR A 226 14.40 10.39 -6.84
C THR A 226 15.15 10.85 -8.08
N HIS A 227 14.52 10.75 -9.23
CA HIS A 227 14.92 11.46 -10.46
C HIS A 227 14.49 12.91 -10.40
#